data_99b946e1648079d7e09a143659672373
#
_entry.id   99b946e1648079d7e09a143659672373
#
_cell.length_a   1.000
_cell.length_b   1.000
_cell.length_c   1.000
_cell.angle_alpha   90.00
_cell.angle_beta   90.00
_cell.angle_gamma   90.00
#
_symmetry.space_group_name_H-M   'P 1'
#
loop_
_entity.id
_entity.type
_entity.pdbx_description
1 polymer ?
#
loop_
_entity_poly.entity_id
_entity_poly.type
_entity_poly.pdbx_seq_one_letter_code
_entity_poly.pdbx_strand_id
1 'polypeptide(L)'
;MRVCVLYGGTSAENSNLKGLANGMSKGISSSGQHIVELVDMNLEQGRRVSAFDYIVIITQAGGFLSKDVPPVVSTFLKSAGTISGKRCSCFISKNCLRKQRVLQSLMKTMEDEGMYLKLSDVLKNADMAYAVGKRLHVERN
;
A
#
# COMPACT_ATOMS: atom_id res chain seq x y z
N MET A 1 4.00 17.21 1.04
CA MET A 1 4.36 16.02 0.25
C MET A 1 3.12 15.46 -0.44
N ARG A 2 3.31 14.94 -1.62
CA ARG A 2 2.24 14.24 -2.35
C ARG A 2 2.37 12.76 -2.08
N VAL A 3 1.33 12.19 -1.47
CA VAL A 3 1.31 10.79 -1.05
C VAL A 3 0.24 10.03 -1.83
N CYS A 4 0.60 8.88 -2.36
CA CYS A 4 -0.34 8.00 -3.04
C CYS A 4 -0.58 6.77 -2.17
N VAL A 5 -1.84 6.49 -1.85
CA VAL A 5 -2.22 5.27 -1.15
C VAL A 5 -2.86 4.33 -2.18
N LEU A 6 -2.10 3.31 -2.55
CA LEU A 6 -2.53 2.29 -3.49
C LEU A 6 -3.18 1.15 -2.72
N TYR A 7 -4.36 0.72 -3.14
CA TYR A 7 -5.00 -0.44 -2.55
C TYR A 7 -5.61 -1.32 -3.64
N GLY A 8 -5.68 -2.59 -3.36
CA GLY A 8 -6.26 -3.55 -4.29
C GLY A 8 -5.97 -4.98 -3.84
N GLY A 9 -6.74 -5.91 -4.33
CA GLY A 9 -6.65 -7.30 -3.92
C GLY A 9 -7.14 -8.25 -5.00
N THR A 10 -7.66 -9.41 -4.60
CA THR A 10 -8.12 -10.45 -5.51
C THR A 10 -9.40 -10.08 -6.26
N SER A 11 -10.14 -9.08 -5.76
CA SER A 11 -11.40 -8.64 -6.36
C SER A 11 -11.42 -7.11 -6.39
N ALA A 12 -12.01 -6.54 -7.45
CA ALA A 12 -12.20 -5.09 -7.57
C ALA A 12 -13.18 -4.56 -6.52
N GLU A 13 -14.07 -5.39 -6.01
CA GLU A 13 -15.00 -5.02 -4.96
C GLU A 13 -14.46 -5.45 -3.60
N ASN A 14 -13.58 -4.63 -3.03
CA ASN A 14 -13.00 -4.92 -1.74
C ASN A 14 -13.18 -3.75 -0.78
N SER A 15 -14.34 -3.72 -0.11
CA SER A 15 -14.67 -2.67 0.85
C SER A 15 -13.74 -2.66 2.05
N ASN A 16 -13.21 -3.82 2.45
CA ASN A 16 -12.28 -3.89 3.58
C ASN A 16 -10.97 -3.15 3.28
N LEU A 17 -10.37 -3.42 2.12
CA LEU A 17 -9.13 -2.72 1.73
C LEU A 17 -9.37 -1.24 1.54
N LYS A 18 -10.51 -0.86 0.96
CA LYS A 18 -10.86 0.54 0.80
C LYS A 18 -11.01 1.23 2.15
N GLY A 19 -11.61 0.55 3.13
CA GLY A 19 -11.72 1.07 4.50
C GLY A 19 -10.37 1.29 5.14
N LEU A 20 -9.44 0.34 4.97
CA LEU A 20 -8.07 0.49 5.47
C LEU A 20 -7.35 1.66 4.78
N ALA A 21 -7.51 1.78 3.49
CA ALA A 21 -6.89 2.87 2.72
C ALA A 21 -7.43 4.23 3.14
N ASN A 22 -8.74 4.32 3.36
CA ASN A 22 -9.36 5.57 3.87
C ASN A 22 -8.83 5.93 5.25
N GLY A 23 -8.72 4.97 6.15
CA GLY A 23 -8.16 5.19 7.48
C GLY A 23 -6.72 5.70 7.41
N MET A 24 -5.90 5.02 6.60
CA MET A 24 -4.51 5.39 6.39
C MET A 24 -4.39 6.82 5.85
N SER A 25 -5.18 7.14 4.83
CA SER A 25 -5.21 8.47 4.21
C SER A 25 -5.54 9.56 5.21
N LYS A 26 -6.56 9.33 6.04
CA LYS A 26 -6.95 10.29 7.09
C LYS A 26 -5.85 10.48 8.12
N GLY A 27 -5.18 9.39 8.49
CA GLY A 27 -4.06 9.44 9.43
C GLY A 27 -2.90 10.27 8.90
N ILE A 28 -2.51 10.03 7.65
CA ILE A 28 -1.43 10.79 7.01
C ILE A 28 -1.80 12.26 6.90
N SER A 29 -3.02 12.56 6.47
CA SER A 29 -3.50 13.94 6.35
C SER A 29 -3.51 14.69 7.68
N SER A 30 -3.75 13.98 8.78
CA SER A 30 -3.79 14.60 10.11
C SER A 30 -2.39 14.90 10.67
N SER A 31 -1.34 14.29 10.11
CA SER A 31 0.02 14.43 10.63
C SER A 31 0.80 15.61 10.07
N GLY A 32 0.27 16.30 9.06
CA GLY A 32 0.96 17.42 8.43
C GLY A 32 0.22 17.90 7.18
N GLN A 33 0.87 18.79 6.43
CA GLN A 33 0.32 19.32 5.19
C GLN A 33 0.70 18.42 4.02
N HIS A 34 -0.06 17.33 3.87
CA HIS A 34 0.15 16.37 2.80
C HIS A 34 -1.07 16.31 1.90
N ILE A 35 -0.84 16.16 0.61
CA ILE A 35 -1.89 15.88 -0.37
C ILE A 35 -1.89 14.37 -0.56
N VAL A 36 -2.98 13.72 -0.14
CA VAL A 36 -3.10 12.27 -0.19
C VAL A 36 -4.15 11.88 -1.22
N GLU A 37 -3.77 11.01 -2.13
CA GLU A 37 -4.68 10.48 -3.13
C GLU A 37 -4.80 8.97 -2.99
N LEU A 38 -6.03 8.47 -3.04
CA LEU A 38 -6.33 7.04 -3.03
C LEU A 38 -6.43 6.54 -4.47
N VAL A 39 -5.75 5.44 -4.77
CA VAL A 39 -5.79 4.81 -6.09
C VAL A 39 -6.12 3.33 -5.93
N ASP A 40 -7.20 2.90 -6.58
CA ASP A 40 -7.60 1.49 -6.62
C ASP A 40 -6.83 0.78 -7.72
N MET A 41 -5.91 -0.11 -7.35
CA MET A 41 -5.08 -0.82 -8.30
C MET A 41 -5.88 -1.76 -9.21
N ASN A 42 -7.01 -2.28 -8.73
CA ASN A 42 -7.85 -3.16 -9.54
C ASN A 42 -8.57 -2.39 -10.67
N LEU A 43 -8.92 -1.13 -10.42
CA LEU A 43 -9.67 -0.31 -11.36
C LEU A 43 -8.80 0.61 -12.21
N GLU A 44 -7.64 0.99 -11.73
CA GLU A 44 -6.79 2.00 -12.37
C GLU A 44 -5.45 1.44 -12.86
N GLN A 45 -5.47 0.25 -13.45
CA GLN A 45 -4.28 -0.32 -14.08
C GLN A 45 -3.76 0.64 -15.16
N GLY A 46 -2.45 0.80 -15.20
CA GLY A 46 -1.82 1.74 -16.13
C GLY A 46 -1.72 3.17 -15.59
N ARG A 47 -2.28 3.46 -14.42
CA ARG A 47 -2.15 4.77 -13.79
C ARG A 47 -0.70 5.01 -13.38
N ARG A 48 -0.13 6.14 -13.79
CA ARG A 48 1.25 6.48 -13.43
C ARG A 48 1.26 7.21 -12.10
N VAL A 49 2.18 6.81 -11.23
CA VAL A 49 2.31 7.40 -9.88
C VAL A 49 3.69 8.03 -9.66
N SER A 50 4.42 8.28 -10.72
CA SER A 50 5.76 8.86 -10.63
C SER A 50 5.79 10.29 -10.08
N ALA A 51 4.66 11.00 -10.11
CA ALA A 51 4.56 12.35 -9.57
C ALA A 51 4.41 12.41 -8.05
N PHE A 52 4.18 11.28 -7.39
CA PHE A 52 4.04 11.24 -5.93
C PHE A 52 5.40 11.11 -5.26
N ASP A 53 5.51 11.70 -4.07
CA ASP A 53 6.76 11.70 -3.30
C ASP A 53 6.89 10.46 -2.41
N TYR A 54 5.77 9.89 -2.00
CA TYR A 54 5.71 8.74 -1.12
C TYR A 54 4.57 7.83 -1.55
N ILE A 55 4.81 6.53 -1.51
CA ILE A 55 3.83 5.52 -1.94
C ILE A 55 3.52 4.57 -0.79
N VAL A 56 2.24 4.40 -0.50
CA VAL A 56 1.75 3.41 0.47
C VAL A 56 0.98 2.36 -0.31
N ILE A 57 1.26 1.08 -0.07
CA ILE A 57 0.51 -0.02 -0.68
C ILE A 57 -0.20 -0.79 0.42
N ILE A 58 -1.51 -1.00 0.24
CA ILE A 58 -2.33 -1.82 1.12
C ILE A 58 -2.98 -2.92 0.27
N THR A 59 -2.71 -4.17 0.60
CA THR A 59 -3.25 -5.30 -0.12
C THR A 59 -3.62 -6.43 0.84
N GLN A 60 -3.88 -7.60 0.30
CA GLN A 60 -4.25 -8.79 1.06
C GLN A 60 -3.49 -9.99 0.51
N ALA A 61 -3.59 -11.13 1.18
CA ALA A 61 -3.08 -12.38 0.63
C ALA A 61 -3.90 -12.77 -0.62
N GLY A 62 -3.29 -13.53 -1.52
CA GLY A 62 -3.97 -14.06 -2.70
C GLY A 62 -5.09 -15.04 -2.35
N GLY A 63 -5.09 -15.60 -1.14
CA GLY A 63 -6.11 -16.46 -0.57
C GLY A 63 -5.78 -16.70 0.88
N PHE A 64 -6.70 -17.32 1.65
CA PHE A 64 -6.51 -17.53 3.09
C PHE A 64 -5.22 -18.32 3.41
N LEU A 65 -4.91 -19.33 2.62
CA LEU A 65 -3.70 -20.16 2.81
C LEU A 65 -2.51 -19.71 1.94
N SER A 66 -2.69 -18.69 1.14
CA SER A 66 -1.63 -18.19 0.28
C SER A 66 -0.51 -17.53 1.07
N LYS A 67 0.71 -17.64 0.56
CA LYS A 67 1.89 -16.96 1.08
C LYS A 67 2.29 -15.76 0.22
N ASP A 68 1.55 -15.50 -0.86
CA ASP A 68 1.87 -14.45 -1.82
C ASP A 68 0.76 -13.41 -1.90
N VAL A 69 1.14 -12.21 -2.39
CA VAL A 69 0.18 -11.14 -2.67
C VAL A 69 -0.47 -11.39 -4.04
N PRO A 70 -1.66 -10.81 -4.30
CA PRO A 70 -2.30 -10.95 -5.60
C PRO A 70 -1.46 -10.35 -6.72
N PRO A 71 -1.56 -10.87 -7.95
CA PRO A 71 -0.81 -10.35 -9.10
C PRO A 71 -1.09 -8.89 -9.43
N VAL A 72 -2.22 -8.34 -9.00
CA VAL A 72 -2.59 -6.96 -9.28
C VAL A 72 -1.51 -5.97 -8.82
N VAL A 73 -0.80 -6.28 -7.73
CA VAL A 73 0.24 -5.39 -7.19
C VAL A 73 1.41 -5.29 -8.16
N SER A 74 2.00 -6.42 -8.55
CA SER A 74 3.15 -6.40 -9.46
C SER A 74 2.76 -5.88 -10.84
N THR A 75 1.58 -6.23 -11.33
CA THR A 75 1.07 -5.74 -12.62
C THR A 75 0.93 -4.22 -12.59
N PHE A 76 0.35 -3.68 -11.52
CA PHE A 76 0.20 -2.23 -11.37
C PHE A 76 1.56 -1.54 -11.34
N LEU A 77 2.49 -2.03 -10.50
CA LEU A 77 3.79 -1.39 -10.32
C LEU A 77 4.62 -1.37 -11.61
N LYS A 78 4.51 -2.40 -12.43
CA LYS A 78 5.27 -2.47 -13.69
C LYS A 78 4.82 -1.42 -14.71
N SER A 79 3.60 -0.92 -14.60
CA SER A 79 3.06 0.10 -15.51
C SER A 79 2.87 1.46 -14.82
N ALA A 80 3.38 1.62 -13.61
CA ALA A 80 3.14 2.82 -12.80
C ALA A 80 4.08 4.00 -13.11
N GLY A 81 5.00 3.84 -14.03
CA GLY A 81 5.99 4.87 -14.37
C GLY A 81 7.27 4.69 -13.56
N THR A 82 8.02 5.76 -13.42
CA THR A 82 9.30 5.72 -12.69
C THR A 82 9.05 5.77 -11.20
N ILE A 83 9.23 4.64 -10.52
CA ILE A 83 9.03 4.51 -9.08
C ILE A 83 10.31 4.08 -8.35
N SER A 84 11.38 3.76 -9.07
CA SER A 84 12.65 3.38 -8.46
C SER A 84 13.17 4.52 -7.58
N GLY A 85 13.65 4.19 -6.40
CA GLY A 85 14.16 5.16 -5.44
C GLY A 85 13.10 5.87 -4.61
N LYS A 86 11.82 5.67 -4.89
CA LYS A 86 10.76 6.30 -4.09
C LYS A 86 10.63 5.62 -2.74
N ARG A 87 10.46 6.45 -1.73
CA ARG A 87 10.17 5.95 -0.37
C ARG A 87 8.76 5.41 -0.33
N CYS A 88 8.59 4.30 0.36
CA CYS A 88 7.30 3.62 0.41
C CYS A 88 7.10 2.89 1.73
N SER A 89 5.86 2.52 1.99
CA SER A 89 5.50 1.60 3.05
C SER A 89 4.45 0.64 2.53
N CYS A 90 4.33 -0.52 3.17
CA CYS A 90 3.41 -1.54 2.69
C CYS A 90 2.71 -2.22 3.86
N PHE A 91 1.46 -2.58 3.63
CA PHE A 91 0.60 -3.17 4.64
C PHE A 91 -0.28 -4.23 4.03
N ILE A 92 -0.62 -5.23 4.83
CA ILE A 92 -1.59 -6.25 4.44
C ILE A 92 -2.72 -6.30 5.45
N SER A 93 -3.90 -6.76 4.99
CA SER A 93 -5.01 -7.03 5.88
C SER A 93 -4.76 -8.32 6.67
N LYS A 94 -5.39 -8.44 7.83
CA LYS A 94 -5.17 -9.58 8.75
C LYS A 94 -5.78 -10.91 8.29
N ASN A 95 -6.59 -10.90 7.24
CA ASN A 95 -7.43 -12.05 6.86
C ASN A 95 -6.66 -13.12 6.08
N CYS A 96 -5.58 -13.64 6.67
CA CYS A 96 -4.82 -14.74 6.08
C CYS A 96 -4.07 -15.49 7.18
N LEU A 97 -3.72 -16.75 6.89
CA LEU A 97 -3.01 -17.59 7.86
C LEU A 97 -1.51 -17.26 7.93
N ARG A 98 -0.90 -16.97 6.78
CA ARG A 98 0.55 -16.80 6.66
C ARG A 98 0.94 -15.33 6.52
N LYS A 99 0.54 -14.52 7.50
CA LYS A 99 0.70 -13.06 7.45
C LYS A 99 2.13 -12.60 7.16
N GLN A 100 3.11 -13.16 7.86
CA GLN A 100 4.51 -12.75 7.69
C GLN A 100 5.05 -13.12 6.31
N ARG A 101 4.66 -14.27 5.79
CA ARG A 101 5.06 -14.69 4.43
C ARG A 101 4.48 -13.77 3.37
N VAL A 102 3.19 -13.42 3.52
CA VAL A 102 2.51 -12.50 2.60
C VAL A 102 3.17 -11.12 2.65
N LEU A 103 3.46 -10.63 3.85
CA LEU A 103 4.11 -9.33 4.03
C LEU A 103 5.50 -9.32 3.38
N GLN A 104 6.28 -10.38 3.57
CA GLN A 104 7.59 -10.52 2.93
C GLN A 104 7.48 -10.54 1.40
N SER A 105 6.46 -11.21 0.87
CA SER A 105 6.19 -11.25 -0.57
C SER A 105 5.91 -9.84 -1.11
N LEU A 106 5.10 -9.06 -0.39
CA LEU A 106 4.80 -7.68 -0.77
C LEU A 106 6.06 -6.81 -0.73
N MET A 107 6.83 -6.92 0.34
CA MET A 107 8.08 -6.17 0.49
C MET A 107 9.04 -6.47 -0.67
N LYS A 108 9.19 -7.75 -1.00
CA LYS A 108 10.05 -8.16 -2.12
C LYS A 108 9.56 -7.59 -3.45
N THR A 109 8.25 -7.63 -3.68
CA THR A 109 7.66 -7.07 -4.91
C THR A 109 8.01 -5.59 -5.07
N MET A 110 7.92 -4.82 -4.00
CA MET A 110 8.23 -3.39 -4.03
C MET A 110 9.73 -3.13 -4.17
N GLU A 111 10.55 -3.91 -3.46
CA GLU A 111 12.01 -3.77 -3.54
C GLU A 111 12.54 -4.17 -4.91
N ASP A 112 11.93 -5.17 -5.55
CA ASP A 112 12.30 -5.58 -6.92
C ASP A 112 12.04 -4.46 -7.94
N GLU A 113 11.10 -3.53 -7.65
CA GLU A 113 10.86 -2.37 -8.49
C GLU A 113 11.75 -1.18 -8.11
N GLY A 114 12.71 -1.37 -7.22
CA GLY A 114 13.68 -0.36 -6.83
C GLY A 114 13.18 0.63 -5.78
N MET A 115 12.05 0.35 -5.14
CA MET A 115 11.49 1.22 -4.13
C MET A 115 12.23 1.10 -2.81
N TYR A 116 12.21 2.18 -2.03
CA TYR A 116 12.90 2.25 -0.75
C TYR A 116 11.89 2.09 0.39
N LEU A 117 11.84 0.89 0.93
CA LEU A 117 10.85 0.52 1.94
C LEU A 117 11.21 1.07 3.32
N LYS A 118 10.28 1.80 3.93
CA LYS A 118 10.47 2.44 5.23
C LYS A 118 9.72 1.74 6.36
N LEU A 119 8.55 1.19 6.09
CA LEU A 119 7.71 0.56 7.11
C LEU A 119 6.82 -0.50 6.48
N SER A 120 6.58 -1.57 7.22
CA SER A 120 5.65 -2.64 6.83
C SER A 120 4.92 -3.14 8.07
N ASP A 121 3.66 -3.50 7.92
CA ASP A 121 2.87 -4.03 9.03
C ASP A 121 1.61 -4.74 8.52
N VAL A 122 0.94 -5.42 9.46
CA VAL A 122 -0.35 -6.05 9.24
C VAL A 122 -1.41 -5.18 9.90
N LEU A 123 -2.39 -4.74 9.12
CA LEU A 123 -3.46 -3.87 9.62
C LEU A 123 -4.68 -4.68 10.04
N LYS A 124 -5.14 -4.48 11.26
CA LYS A 124 -6.30 -5.19 11.81
C LYS A 124 -7.61 -4.55 11.41
N ASN A 125 -7.65 -3.21 11.37
CA ASN A 125 -8.87 -2.44 11.09
C ASN A 125 -8.52 -1.02 10.66
N ALA A 126 -9.54 -0.24 10.32
CA ALA A 126 -9.36 1.13 9.87
C ALA A 126 -8.79 2.05 10.97
N ASP A 127 -9.12 1.78 12.22
CA ASP A 127 -8.59 2.58 13.34
C ASP A 127 -7.08 2.39 13.48
N MET A 128 -6.61 1.16 13.33
CA MET A 128 -5.16 0.90 13.32
C MET A 128 -4.50 1.56 12.11
N ALA A 129 -5.14 1.49 10.94
CA ALA A 129 -4.62 2.14 9.73
C ALA A 129 -4.49 3.65 9.95
N TYR A 130 -5.46 4.28 10.58
CA TYR A 130 -5.39 5.69 10.94
C TYR A 130 -4.22 5.98 11.87
N ALA A 131 -4.05 5.18 12.92
CA ALA A 131 -2.97 5.36 13.89
C ALA A 131 -1.60 5.21 13.23
N VAL A 132 -1.45 4.22 12.35
CA VAL A 132 -0.20 4.01 11.61
C VAL A 132 0.05 5.17 10.65
N GLY A 133 -0.96 5.60 9.91
CA GLY A 133 -0.85 6.73 8.98
C GLY A 133 -0.42 8.01 9.70
N LYS A 134 -0.96 8.24 10.88
CA LYS A 134 -0.59 9.41 11.69
C LYS A 134 0.88 9.39 12.11
N ARG A 135 1.47 8.20 12.27
CA ARG A 135 2.87 8.03 12.70
C ARG A 135 3.84 7.92 11.54
N LEU A 136 3.36 7.84 10.29
CA LEU A 136 4.24 7.75 9.14
C LEU A 136 5.01 9.06 8.93
N HIS A 137 6.31 8.96 8.79
CA HIS A 137 7.17 10.10 8.51
C HIS A 137 7.38 10.20 7.00
N VAL A 138 6.32 10.59 6.28
CA VAL A 138 6.34 10.60 4.81
C VAL A 138 7.30 11.62 4.22
N GLU A 139 7.64 12.65 4.97
CA GLU A 139 8.55 13.72 4.55
C GLU A 139 10.02 13.46 4.92
N ARG A 140 10.33 12.34 5.57
CA ARG A 140 11.67 12.02 6.03
C ARG A 140 12.30 10.87 5.26
N ASN A 141 13.58 10.95 5.14
CA ASN A 141 14.38 9.89 4.52
C ASN A 141 14.60 8.71 5.46
#